data_b52ecdc9dc2dcd5f427793aab2a50298
#
_entry.id   b52ecdc9dc2dcd5f427793aab2a50298
#
_cell.length_a   1.000
_cell.length_b   1.000
_cell.length_c   1.000
_cell.angle_alpha   90.00
_cell.angle_beta   90.00
_cell.angle_gamma   90.00
#
_symmetry.space_group_name_H-M   'P 1'
#
loop_
_entity.id
_entity.type
_entity.pdbx_description
1 polymer ?
#
loop_
_entity_poly.entity_id
_entity_poly.type
_entity_poly.pdbx_seq_one_letter_code
_entity_poly.pdbx_strand_id
1 'polypeptide(L)'
;GGPLMSGPEEEVTATGSPAAVIHVPHASTIVPTEVRHQFVLSDAELSAEIGLMTDHLTDELFAMPSEMATTIRFPVSRLVVDPERFESDAHERMAAHGMGVVYERTTGQHPLRRALSAEERGQLIERWYRPHHAALTAAVSTALSTRGVCLVIDAHSFPSVALPYEEDQRPDRPDIC
;
A
#
# COMPACT_ATOMS: atom_id res chain seq x y z
N GLY A 1 0.29 47.48 -40.46
CA GLY A 1 0.10 46.13 -39.99
C GLY A 1 1.37 45.35 -40.23
N GLY A 2 2.18 45.13 -39.18
CA GLY A 2 3.32 44.23 -39.23
C GLY A 2 2.93 42.87 -38.65
N PRO A 3 3.51 41.75 -39.11
CA PRO A 3 3.19 40.42 -38.57
C PRO A 3 3.76 40.28 -37.16
N LEU A 4 2.92 39.78 -36.26
CA LEU A 4 3.34 39.31 -34.94
C LEU A 4 4.26 38.10 -35.12
N MET A 5 5.52 38.27 -34.73
CA MET A 5 6.49 37.18 -34.61
C MET A 5 6.07 36.31 -33.44
N SER A 6 5.52 35.14 -33.72
CA SER A 6 5.40 34.06 -32.74
C SER A 6 6.83 33.62 -32.37
N GLY A 7 7.20 33.81 -31.10
CA GLY A 7 8.43 33.24 -30.56
C GLY A 7 8.31 31.71 -30.53
N PRO A 8 9.46 31.01 -30.54
CA PRO A 8 9.43 29.54 -30.44
C PRO A 8 8.78 29.16 -29.11
N GLU A 9 7.72 28.37 -29.19
CA GLU A 9 7.23 27.61 -28.04
C GLU A 9 8.38 26.69 -27.63
N GLU A 10 9.00 26.95 -26.49
CA GLU A 10 9.94 26.01 -25.87
C GLU A 10 9.15 24.74 -25.56
N GLU A 11 9.35 23.76 -26.40
CA GLU A 11 8.94 22.37 -26.14
C GLU A 11 9.70 21.90 -24.89
N VAL A 12 9.04 21.99 -23.74
CA VAL A 12 9.57 21.45 -22.48
C VAL A 12 9.60 19.94 -22.63
N THR A 13 10.67 19.41 -23.20
CA THR A 13 10.99 18.00 -23.15
C THR A 13 11.33 17.65 -21.70
N ALA A 14 10.35 17.14 -20.98
CA ALA A 14 10.52 16.64 -19.61
C ALA A 14 11.35 15.33 -19.65
N THR A 15 12.64 15.46 -19.96
CA THR A 15 13.62 14.38 -19.86
C THR A 15 14.04 14.22 -18.39
N GLY A 16 13.35 13.36 -17.65
CA GLY A 16 13.71 13.07 -16.25
C GLY A 16 12.62 12.27 -15.56
N SER A 17 12.96 11.62 -14.46
CA SER A 17 12.00 10.91 -13.61
C SER A 17 10.88 11.85 -13.13
N PRO A 18 9.63 11.36 -13.00
CA PRO A 18 8.53 12.20 -12.52
C PRO A 18 8.78 12.68 -11.07
N ALA A 19 8.21 13.85 -10.75
CA ALA A 19 8.28 14.39 -9.38
C ALA A 19 7.24 13.78 -8.43
N ALA A 20 6.36 12.93 -8.93
CA ALA A 20 5.33 12.24 -8.13
C ALA A 20 5.63 10.77 -7.98
N VAL A 21 5.39 10.25 -6.77
CA VAL A 21 5.41 8.83 -6.44
C VAL A 21 4.05 8.45 -5.89
N ILE A 22 3.40 7.45 -6.48
CA ILE A 22 2.14 6.89 -6.00
C ILE A 22 2.47 5.58 -5.27
N HIS A 23 2.16 5.53 -4.00
CA HIS A 23 2.26 4.33 -3.18
C HIS A 23 0.90 3.64 -3.13
N VAL A 24 0.83 2.37 -3.53
CA VAL A 24 -0.38 1.55 -3.52
C VAL A 24 -0.14 0.33 -2.63
N PRO A 25 -0.39 0.45 -1.31
CA PRO A 25 0.01 -0.58 -0.34
C PRO A 25 -0.96 -1.75 -0.25
N HIS A 26 -2.26 -1.55 -0.49
CA HIS A 26 -3.28 -2.49 -0.06
C HIS A 26 -4.23 -2.97 -1.16
N ALA A 27 -3.89 -2.78 -2.44
CA ALA A 27 -4.73 -3.20 -3.57
C ALA A 27 -4.62 -4.70 -3.89
N SER A 28 -3.54 -5.37 -3.48
CA SER A 28 -3.31 -6.78 -3.83
C SER A 28 -4.16 -7.73 -2.98
N THR A 29 -4.78 -8.72 -3.65
CA THR A 29 -5.51 -9.83 -3.03
C THR A 29 -4.70 -11.13 -2.97
N ILE A 30 -3.43 -11.08 -3.40
CA ILE A 30 -2.61 -12.28 -3.59
C ILE A 30 -2.11 -12.81 -2.23
N VAL A 31 -2.42 -14.09 -1.95
CA VAL A 31 -1.78 -14.86 -0.90
C VAL A 31 -0.94 -15.94 -1.58
N PRO A 32 0.40 -15.84 -1.54
CA PRO A 32 1.27 -16.82 -2.18
C PRO A 32 1.06 -18.23 -1.60
N THR A 33 1.11 -19.24 -2.47
CA THR A 33 0.84 -20.64 -2.11
C THR A 33 1.78 -21.13 -1.00
N GLU A 34 3.03 -20.68 -1.01
CA GLU A 34 4.04 -21.07 -0.03
C GLU A 34 3.75 -20.60 1.40
N VAL A 35 2.88 -19.59 1.57
CA VAL A 35 2.47 -19.10 2.92
C VAL A 35 1.03 -19.42 3.26
N ARG A 36 0.25 -20.00 2.33
CA ARG A 36 -1.17 -20.35 2.56
C ARG A 36 -1.36 -21.22 3.79
N HIS A 37 -0.45 -22.15 4.04
CA HIS A 37 -0.48 -23.07 5.20
C HIS A 37 -0.36 -22.38 6.57
N GLN A 38 0.04 -21.11 6.60
CA GLN A 38 0.09 -20.33 7.85
C GLN A 38 -1.29 -19.88 8.31
N PHE A 39 -2.25 -19.74 7.37
CA PHE A 39 -3.60 -19.28 7.66
C PHE A 39 -4.48 -20.44 8.11
N VAL A 40 -5.24 -20.23 9.20
CA VAL A 40 -6.14 -21.24 9.77
C VAL A 40 -7.54 -21.21 9.18
N LEU A 41 -7.87 -20.17 8.43
CA LEU A 41 -9.14 -19.99 7.74
C LEU A 41 -9.27 -20.95 6.55
N SER A 42 -10.48 -21.41 6.25
CA SER A 42 -10.82 -22.03 4.98
C SER A 42 -10.59 -21.07 3.82
N ASP A 43 -10.55 -21.57 2.59
CA ASP A 43 -10.35 -20.70 1.42
C ASP A 43 -11.48 -19.68 1.25
N ALA A 44 -12.72 -20.06 1.58
CA ALA A 44 -13.86 -19.15 1.53
C ALA A 44 -13.77 -18.04 2.60
N GLU A 45 -13.43 -18.39 3.84
CA GLU A 45 -13.24 -17.43 4.92
C GLU A 45 -12.06 -16.49 4.65
N LEU A 46 -10.95 -17.02 4.16
CA LEU A 46 -9.78 -16.21 3.79
C LEU A 46 -10.10 -15.25 2.65
N SER A 47 -10.83 -15.71 1.63
CA SER A 47 -11.28 -14.86 0.52
C SER A 47 -12.18 -13.73 1.00
N ALA A 48 -13.09 -14.01 1.93
CA ALA A 48 -13.96 -12.99 2.52
C ALA A 48 -13.15 -11.96 3.32
N GLU A 49 -12.20 -12.40 4.14
CA GLU A 49 -11.34 -11.51 4.93
C GLU A 49 -10.45 -10.64 4.02
N ILE A 50 -9.87 -11.22 2.96
CA ILE A 50 -9.13 -10.46 1.93
C ILE A 50 -10.04 -9.37 1.34
N GLY A 51 -11.29 -9.71 1.00
CA GLY A 51 -12.25 -8.74 0.46
C GLY A 51 -12.52 -7.57 1.40
N LEU A 52 -12.59 -7.81 2.71
CA LEU A 52 -12.78 -6.76 3.71
C LEU A 52 -11.56 -5.86 3.89
N MET A 53 -10.35 -6.41 3.74
CA MET A 53 -9.09 -5.75 4.04
C MET A 53 -8.36 -5.18 2.81
N THR A 54 -8.91 -5.40 1.61
CA THR A 54 -8.36 -4.84 0.37
C THR A 54 -8.91 -3.44 0.14
N ASP A 55 -8.02 -2.50 -0.19
CA ASP A 55 -8.39 -1.18 -0.68
C ASP A 55 -8.77 -1.31 -2.16
N HIS A 56 -10.04 -1.59 -2.41
CA HIS A 56 -10.55 -1.89 -3.74
C HIS A 56 -10.36 -0.73 -4.71
N LEU A 57 -9.96 -1.06 -5.95
CA LEU A 57 -9.82 -0.13 -7.08
C LEU A 57 -8.77 0.96 -6.91
N THR A 58 -7.97 0.99 -5.86
CA THR A 58 -6.94 2.03 -5.68
C THR A 58 -5.91 2.04 -6.79
N ASP A 59 -5.55 0.87 -7.31
CA ASP A 59 -4.61 0.74 -8.44
C ASP A 59 -5.18 1.25 -9.77
N GLU A 60 -6.51 1.26 -9.94
CA GLU A 60 -7.18 1.85 -11.09
C GLU A 60 -7.45 3.35 -10.89
N LEU A 61 -7.96 3.75 -9.71
CA LEU A 61 -8.28 5.12 -9.38
C LEU A 61 -7.05 6.05 -9.41
N PHE A 62 -5.91 5.53 -8.99
CA PHE A 62 -4.65 6.27 -8.97
C PHE A 62 -3.71 5.88 -10.12
N ALA A 63 -4.24 5.22 -11.17
CA ALA A 63 -3.44 4.92 -12.35
C ALA A 63 -2.99 6.20 -13.06
N MET A 64 -1.68 6.36 -13.22
CA MET A 64 -1.07 7.50 -13.91
C MET A 64 -0.06 7.01 -14.94
N PRO A 65 0.10 7.73 -16.06
CA PRO A 65 1.19 7.48 -17.01
C PRO A 65 2.56 7.55 -16.31
N SER A 66 3.50 6.71 -16.73
CA SER A 66 4.84 6.59 -16.11
C SER A 66 5.67 7.87 -16.21
N GLU A 67 5.38 8.73 -17.16
CA GLU A 67 5.98 10.06 -17.30
C GLU A 67 5.45 11.08 -16.28
N MET A 68 4.30 10.82 -15.67
CA MET A 68 3.67 11.70 -14.68
C MET A 68 3.97 11.25 -13.24
N ALA A 69 4.00 9.95 -12.98
CA ALA A 69 4.26 9.41 -11.66
C ALA A 69 4.95 8.05 -11.70
N THR A 70 5.80 7.79 -10.71
CA THR A 70 6.33 6.45 -10.44
C THR A 70 5.37 5.74 -9.48
N THR A 71 4.77 4.64 -9.89
CA THR A 71 3.84 3.89 -9.04
C THR A 71 4.57 2.71 -8.38
N ILE A 72 4.50 2.64 -7.06
CA ILE A 72 5.03 1.55 -6.23
C ILE A 72 3.84 0.79 -5.62
N ARG A 73 3.63 -0.46 -6.09
CA ARG A 73 2.54 -1.34 -5.64
C ARG A 73 3.08 -2.44 -4.76
N PHE A 74 2.38 -2.71 -3.67
CA PHE A 74 2.70 -3.88 -2.86
C PHE A 74 2.17 -5.15 -3.54
N PRO A 75 2.99 -6.21 -3.65
CA PRO A 75 2.67 -7.34 -4.53
C PRO A 75 1.73 -8.38 -3.93
N VAL A 76 1.58 -8.41 -2.60
CA VAL A 76 0.75 -9.41 -1.90
C VAL A 76 -0.32 -8.73 -1.03
N SER A 77 -1.31 -9.50 -0.60
CA SER A 77 -2.32 -9.01 0.34
C SER A 77 -1.67 -8.52 1.64
N ARG A 78 -2.18 -7.41 2.21
CA ARG A 78 -1.78 -6.94 3.53
C ARG A 78 -1.95 -7.99 4.63
N LEU A 79 -2.79 -9.00 4.42
CA LEU A 79 -2.93 -10.12 5.35
C LEU A 79 -1.69 -11.01 5.40
N VAL A 80 -0.84 -10.99 4.39
CA VAL A 80 0.44 -11.72 4.39
C VAL A 80 1.45 -10.98 5.25
N VAL A 81 1.69 -9.73 4.92
CA VAL A 81 2.49 -8.76 5.67
C VAL A 81 2.02 -7.36 5.26
N ASP A 82 1.87 -6.45 6.21
CA ASP A 82 1.35 -5.11 5.92
C ASP A 82 2.48 -4.10 5.79
N PRO A 83 2.70 -3.51 4.60
CA PRO A 83 3.76 -2.54 4.37
C PRO A 83 3.56 -1.22 5.11
N GLU A 84 2.36 -0.95 5.66
CA GLU A 84 2.04 0.27 6.36
C GLU A 84 1.98 0.12 7.88
N ARG A 85 2.52 -0.96 8.40
CA ARG A 85 2.75 -1.13 9.83
C ARG A 85 4.23 -0.99 10.15
N PHE A 86 4.55 -0.51 11.34
CA PHE A 86 5.93 -0.55 11.81
C PHE A 86 6.43 -2.00 11.88
N GLU A 87 7.66 -2.23 11.42
CA GLU A 87 8.28 -3.57 11.43
C GLU A 87 8.32 -4.17 12.84
N SER A 88 8.54 -3.31 13.86
CA SER A 88 8.54 -3.71 15.27
C SER A 88 7.18 -3.49 15.91
N ASP A 89 6.59 -4.56 16.42
CA ASP A 89 5.32 -4.51 17.15
C ASP A 89 5.37 -3.63 18.42
N ALA A 90 6.56 -3.39 18.96
CA ALA A 90 6.73 -2.48 20.10
C ALA A 90 6.40 -1.02 19.74
N HIS A 91 6.48 -0.66 18.46
CA HIS A 91 6.16 0.66 17.95
C HIS A 91 4.81 0.72 17.20
N GLU A 92 4.17 -0.44 17.01
CA GLU A 92 2.94 -0.57 16.22
C GLU A 92 1.71 -0.67 17.13
N ARG A 93 0.87 0.36 17.12
CA ARG A 93 -0.36 0.40 17.94
C ARG A 93 -1.32 -0.74 17.61
N MET A 94 -1.43 -1.09 16.34
CA MET A 94 -2.33 -2.15 15.88
C MET A 94 -1.87 -3.56 16.28
N ALA A 95 -0.61 -3.72 16.70
CA ALA A 95 -0.09 -4.98 17.21
C ALA A 95 -0.85 -5.45 18.47
N ALA A 96 -1.33 -4.54 19.31
CA ALA A 96 -2.16 -4.86 20.47
C ALA A 96 -3.49 -5.54 20.09
N HIS A 97 -3.96 -5.33 18.86
CA HIS A 97 -5.17 -5.96 18.30
C HIS A 97 -4.84 -7.20 17.42
N GLY A 98 -3.58 -7.65 17.42
CA GLY A 98 -3.14 -8.74 16.55
C GLY A 98 -3.08 -8.35 15.07
N MET A 99 -2.98 -7.04 14.77
CA MET A 99 -2.93 -6.47 13.42
C MET A 99 -1.66 -5.63 13.21
N GLY A 100 -0.53 -6.10 13.74
CA GLY A 100 0.80 -5.54 13.49
C GLY A 100 1.27 -5.80 12.06
N VAL A 101 2.59 -5.71 11.80
CA VAL A 101 3.14 -5.92 10.45
C VAL A 101 2.79 -7.31 9.89
N VAL A 102 2.68 -8.32 10.73
CA VAL A 102 2.19 -9.66 10.38
C VAL A 102 0.91 -9.91 11.18
N TYR A 103 -0.24 -9.91 10.51
CA TYR A 103 -1.53 -10.06 11.17
C TYR A 103 -1.71 -11.45 11.76
N GLU A 104 -2.19 -11.51 12.98
CA GLU A 104 -2.54 -12.73 13.72
C GLU A 104 -4.05 -12.91 13.83
N ARG A 105 -4.82 -11.82 13.71
CA ARG A 105 -6.27 -11.78 13.85
C ARG A 105 -6.96 -11.18 12.63
N THR A 106 -8.19 -11.64 12.43
CA THR A 106 -9.12 -11.09 11.43
C THR A 106 -9.71 -9.76 11.88
N THR A 107 -10.46 -9.08 11.00
CA THR A 107 -11.28 -7.91 11.32
C THR A 107 -12.27 -8.18 12.45
N GLY A 108 -12.80 -9.40 12.56
CA GLY A 108 -13.68 -9.87 13.63
C GLY A 108 -12.95 -10.37 14.88
N GLN A 109 -11.64 -10.15 14.97
CA GLN A 109 -10.79 -10.57 16.11
C GLN A 109 -10.70 -12.09 16.32
N HIS A 110 -11.02 -12.88 15.31
CA HIS A 110 -10.78 -14.33 15.31
C HIS A 110 -9.35 -14.66 14.87
N PRO A 111 -8.81 -15.84 15.18
CA PRO A 111 -7.51 -16.26 14.69
C PRO A 111 -7.46 -16.24 13.16
N LEU A 112 -6.52 -15.51 12.58
CA LEU A 112 -6.25 -15.45 11.14
C LEU A 112 -5.25 -16.52 10.74
N ARG A 113 -4.22 -16.71 11.55
CA ARG A 113 -3.15 -17.65 11.31
C ARG A 113 -2.69 -18.35 12.58
N ARG A 114 -1.97 -19.47 12.41
CA ARG A 114 -1.23 -20.09 13.52
C ARG A 114 -0.13 -19.16 14.01
N ALA A 115 0.33 -19.38 15.22
CA ALA A 115 1.52 -18.68 15.70
C ALA A 115 2.71 -18.96 14.77
N LEU A 116 3.41 -17.91 14.39
CA LEU A 116 4.64 -17.98 13.60
C LEU A 116 5.84 -17.92 14.53
N SER A 117 6.90 -18.63 14.16
CA SER A 117 8.21 -18.43 14.78
C SER A 117 8.79 -17.07 14.39
N ALA A 118 9.77 -16.61 15.16
CA ALA A 118 10.49 -15.37 14.82
C ALA A 118 11.17 -15.47 13.44
N GLU A 119 11.64 -16.65 13.07
CA GLU A 119 12.23 -16.90 11.76
C GLU A 119 11.19 -16.79 10.63
N GLU A 120 10.03 -17.44 10.76
CA GLU A 120 8.95 -17.35 9.76
C GLU A 120 8.46 -15.91 9.58
N ARG A 121 8.29 -15.19 10.70
CA ARG A 121 7.94 -13.76 10.67
C ARG A 121 9.03 -12.95 9.94
N GLY A 122 10.29 -13.19 10.27
CA GLY A 122 11.43 -12.53 9.62
C GLY A 122 11.47 -12.79 8.11
N GLN A 123 11.17 -14.02 7.67
CA GLN A 123 11.12 -14.38 6.25
C GLN A 123 10.04 -13.60 5.48
N LEU A 124 8.85 -13.36 6.07
CA LEU A 124 7.82 -12.53 5.45
C LEU A 124 8.30 -11.08 5.26
N ILE A 125 8.92 -10.52 6.29
CA ILE A 125 9.44 -9.15 6.29
C ILE A 125 10.56 -9.01 5.25
N GLU A 126 11.54 -9.92 5.25
CA GLU A 126 12.67 -9.89 4.30
C GLU A 126 12.21 -10.05 2.86
N ARG A 127 11.18 -10.87 2.61
CA ARG A 127 10.77 -11.21 1.27
C ARG A 127 9.91 -10.13 0.61
N TRP A 128 9.02 -9.46 1.35
CA TRP A 128 8.06 -8.52 0.78
C TRP A 128 8.14 -7.11 1.37
N TYR A 129 8.25 -6.98 2.69
CA TYR A 129 8.21 -5.68 3.37
C TYR A 129 9.44 -4.82 3.01
N ARG A 130 10.63 -5.33 3.28
CA ARG A 130 11.87 -4.56 3.07
C ARG A 130 12.15 -4.22 1.61
N PRO A 131 11.98 -5.14 0.63
CA PRO A 131 12.13 -4.79 -0.78
C PRO A 131 11.15 -3.73 -1.24
N HIS A 132 9.90 -3.75 -0.75
CA HIS A 132 8.91 -2.72 -1.05
C HIS A 132 9.34 -1.35 -0.55
N HIS A 133 9.75 -1.24 0.72
CA HIS A 133 10.24 0.00 1.30
C HIS A 133 11.52 0.50 0.61
N ALA A 134 12.40 -0.41 0.21
CA ALA A 134 13.59 -0.05 -0.57
C ALA A 134 13.21 0.56 -1.93
N ALA A 135 12.22 -0.03 -2.62
CA ALA A 135 11.73 0.50 -3.91
C ALA A 135 11.07 1.87 -3.73
N LEU A 136 10.23 2.05 -2.70
CA LEU A 136 9.60 3.32 -2.39
C LEU A 136 10.64 4.40 -2.08
N THR A 137 11.63 4.09 -1.23
CA THR A 137 12.74 4.99 -0.89
C THR A 137 13.55 5.37 -2.14
N ALA A 138 13.84 4.41 -3.01
CA ALA A 138 14.59 4.66 -4.26
C ALA A 138 13.82 5.60 -5.20
N ALA A 139 12.50 5.40 -5.35
CA ALA A 139 11.66 6.25 -6.19
C ALA A 139 11.62 7.69 -5.67
N VAL A 140 11.43 7.88 -4.37
CA VAL A 140 11.44 9.21 -3.73
C VAL A 140 12.81 9.87 -3.86
N SER A 141 13.89 9.14 -3.59
CA SER A 141 15.27 9.66 -3.72
C SER A 141 15.59 10.08 -5.15
N THR A 142 15.13 9.32 -6.14
CA THR A 142 15.30 9.66 -7.56
C THR A 142 14.53 10.93 -7.92
N ALA A 143 13.28 11.07 -7.50
CA ALA A 143 12.50 12.30 -7.72
C ALA A 143 13.19 13.51 -7.08
N LEU A 144 13.63 13.41 -5.83
CA LEU A 144 14.32 14.48 -5.12
C LEU A 144 15.64 14.87 -5.81
N SER A 145 16.44 13.91 -6.25
CA SER A 145 17.74 14.17 -6.89
C SER A 145 17.59 14.79 -8.29
N THR A 146 16.52 14.45 -9.02
CA THR A 146 16.30 14.93 -10.41
C THR A 146 15.45 16.18 -10.48
N ARG A 147 14.53 16.38 -9.54
CA ARG A 147 13.54 17.49 -9.56
C ARG A 147 13.65 18.44 -8.37
N GLY A 148 14.41 18.10 -7.33
CA GLY A 148 14.51 18.89 -6.08
C GLY A 148 13.26 18.79 -5.19
N VAL A 149 12.20 18.11 -5.65
CA VAL A 149 10.92 17.93 -4.95
C VAL A 149 10.35 16.58 -5.28
N CYS A 150 9.60 15.98 -4.33
CA CYS A 150 8.82 14.76 -4.53
C CYS A 150 7.45 14.92 -3.88
N LEU A 151 6.40 14.72 -4.66
CA LEU A 151 5.04 14.52 -4.14
C LEU A 151 4.82 13.03 -3.94
N VAL A 152 4.55 12.62 -2.71
CA VAL A 152 4.13 11.23 -2.41
C VAL A 152 2.62 11.22 -2.21
N ILE A 153 1.93 10.39 -2.99
CA ILE A 153 0.51 10.11 -2.86
C ILE A 153 0.38 8.71 -2.29
N ASP A 154 -0.12 8.61 -1.07
CA ASP A 154 -0.42 7.36 -0.40
C ASP A 154 -1.87 6.98 -0.74
N ALA A 155 -2.03 5.99 -1.62
CA ALA A 155 -3.29 5.71 -2.27
C ALA A 155 -4.08 4.66 -1.48
N HIS A 156 -5.20 5.08 -0.90
CA HIS A 156 -6.12 4.23 -0.16
C HIS A 156 -7.54 4.30 -0.70
N SER A 157 -8.30 3.26 -0.45
CA SER A 157 -9.76 3.27 -0.44
C SER A 157 -10.27 2.62 0.84
N PHE A 158 -11.46 2.97 1.26
CA PHE A 158 -12.07 2.45 2.48
C PHE A 158 -13.56 2.22 2.27
N PRO A 159 -14.17 1.27 3.01
CA PRO A 159 -15.60 1.02 2.91
C PRO A 159 -16.41 2.19 3.48
N SER A 160 -17.61 2.40 2.95
CA SER A 160 -18.55 3.43 3.44
C SER A 160 -19.02 3.18 4.88
N VAL A 161 -18.92 1.94 5.35
CA VAL A 161 -19.24 1.54 6.73
C VAL A 161 -17.96 1.11 7.41
N ALA A 162 -17.69 1.65 8.60
CA ALA A 162 -16.51 1.33 9.38
C ALA A 162 -16.43 -0.17 9.70
N LEU A 163 -15.24 -0.75 9.58
CA LEU A 163 -14.98 -2.12 9.98
C LEU A 163 -14.93 -2.24 11.51
N PRO A 164 -15.23 -3.40 12.11
CA PRO A 164 -15.36 -3.55 13.56
C PRO A 164 -14.14 -3.15 14.38
N TYR A 165 -12.94 -3.20 13.82
CA TYR A 165 -11.68 -2.85 14.50
C TYR A 165 -11.34 -1.35 14.42
N GLU A 166 -12.04 -0.57 13.59
CA GLU A 166 -11.79 0.87 13.46
C GLU A 166 -12.29 1.62 14.70
N GLU A 167 -11.51 2.57 15.19
CA GLU A 167 -11.87 3.36 16.37
C GLU A 167 -13.05 4.32 16.09
N ASP A 168 -13.10 4.88 14.87
CA ASP A 168 -14.15 5.79 14.44
C ASP A 168 -15.29 5.02 13.76
N GLN A 169 -16.38 4.85 14.50
CA GLN A 169 -17.60 4.15 14.06
C GLN A 169 -18.71 5.10 13.59
N ARG A 170 -18.39 6.38 13.34
CA ARG A 170 -19.41 7.34 12.90
C ARG A 170 -19.97 6.96 11.52
N PRO A 171 -21.30 7.10 11.31
CA PRO A 171 -21.92 6.74 10.03
C PRO A 171 -21.69 7.78 8.91
N ASP A 172 -21.30 9.01 9.27
CA ASP A 172 -21.07 10.14 8.38
C ASP A 172 -19.59 10.23 7.95
N ARG A 173 -19.07 9.14 7.38
CA ARG A 173 -17.71 9.09 6.86
C ARG A 173 -17.58 10.00 5.64
N PRO A 174 -16.44 10.72 5.49
CA PRO A 174 -16.18 11.47 4.28
C PRO A 174 -15.97 10.53 3.08
N ASP A 175 -16.37 10.97 1.90
CA ASP A 175 -16.10 10.22 0.65
C ASP A 175 -14.61 10.31 0.24
N ILE A 176 -13.93 11.39 0.65
CA ILE A 176 -12.50 11.63 0.40
C ILE A 176 -11.88 12.22 1.67
N CYS A 177 -10.69 11.73 2.03
CA CYS A 177 -9.89 12.21 3.16
C CYS A 177 -8.55 12.75 2.68
#